data_31725fc63beed69a7e475e28d01a7a76
#
_entry.id   31725fc63beed69a7e475e28d01a7a76
#
_cell.length_a   1.000
_cell.length_b   1.000
_cell.length_c   1.000
_cell.angle_alpha   90.00
_cell.angle_beta   90.00
_cell.angle_gamma   90.00
#
_symmetry.space_group_name_H-M   'P 1'
#
loop_
_entity.id
_entity.type
_entity.pdbx_description
1 polymer ?
#
loop_
_entity_poly.entity_id
_entity_poly.type
_entity_poly.pdbx_seq_one_letter_code
_entity_poly.pdbx_strand_id
1 'polypeptide(L)'
;MKSLAPAVLLLLPVLAGCATTTAQRPAVARAIPVALPTLGLEAVMGQDAAHLTSTFGQPDADVREGSARKLQFSSAICILDAYLYPSAARAEPRVTWVDARQRDGSSIDRASCVAALTRRTGGR
;
A
#
# COMPACT_ATOMS: atom_id res chain seq x y z
N MET A 1 80.76 -43.32 14.09
CA MET A 1 79.54 -43.90 13.48
C MET A 1 78.41 -42.91 13.72
N LYS A 2 77.87 -42.42 12.65
CA LYS A 2 77.07 -41.22 12.59
C LYS A 2 75.62 -41.55 12.96
N SER A 3 75.11 -40.94 14.02
CA SER A 3 73.68 -40.94 14.33
C SER A 3 72.98 -39.74 13.68
N LEU A 4 72.12 -40.02 12.75
CA LEU A 4 71.20 -39.04 12.18
C LEU A 4 69.97 -38.98 13.07
N ALA A 5 69.73 -37.84 13.66
CA ALA A 5 68.46 -37.54 14.32
C ALA A 5 67.45 -36.99 13.29
N PRO A 6 66.23 -37.51 13.24
CA PRO A 6 65.20 -36.88 12.39
C PRO A 6 64.61 -35.68 13.08
N ALA A 7 64.58 -34.54 12.36
CA ALA A 7 63.86 -33.30 12.74
C ALA A 7 62.40 -33.55 12.58
N VAL A 8 61.64 -33.50 13.67
CA VAL A 8 60.17 -33.50 13.69
C VAL A 8 59.69 -32.08 13.42
N LEU A 9 59.18 -31.90 12.21
CA LEU A 9 58.56 -30.66 11.78
C LEU A 9 57.10 -30.62 12.30
N LEU A 10 56.89 -29.86 13.38
CA LEU A 10 55.52 -29.60 13.91
C LEU A 10 54.78 -28.65 13.00
N LEU A 11 53.87 -29.15 12.18
CA LEU A 11 52.87 -28.33 11.47
C LEU A 11 51.75 -27.90 12.45
N LEU A 12 51.72 -26.64 12.80
CA LEU A 12 50.58 -26.04 13.49
C LEU A 12 49.47 -25.72 12.47
N PRO A 13 48.23 -26.19 12.65
CA PRO A 13 47.11 -25.74 11.84
C PRO A 13 46.65 -24.35 12.30
N VAL A 14 46.75 -23.37 11.40
CA VAL A 14 46.14 -22.04 11.58
C VAL A 14 44.64 -22.20 11.37
N LEU A 15 43.85 -22.23 12.44
CA LEU A 15 42.40 -22.10 12.35
C LEU A 15 42.06 -20.63 11.98
N ALA A 16 41.79 -20.40 10.69
CA ALA A 16 41.20 -19.18 10.24
C ALA A 16 39.72 -19.11 10.72
N GLY A 17 39.47 -18.43 11.82
CA GLY A 17 38.14 -18.14 12.31
C GLY A 17 37.44 -17.18 11.35
N CYS A 18 36.46 -17.67 10.59
CA CYS A 18 35.52 -16.81 9.88
C CYS A 18 34.67 -16.03 10.91
N ALA A 19 35.04 -14.78 11.19
CA ALA A 19 34.18 -13.86 11.92
C ALA A 19 32.97 -13.53 11.03
N THR A 20 31.83 -14.17 11.26
CA THR A 20 30.55 -13.74 10.69
C THR A 20 30.15 -12.42 11.31
N THR A 21 30.44 -11.34 10.59
CA THR A 21 29.89 -10.03 10.93
C THR A 21 28.38 -10.12 10.71
N THR A 22 27.63 -10.23 11.79
CA THR A 22 26.17 -10.10 11.76
C THR A 22 25.86 -8.68 11.32
N ALA A 23 25.59 -8.51 10.03
CA ALA A 23 25.11 -7.23 9.49
C ALA A 23 23.80 -6.90 10.22
N GLN A 24 23.87 -5.92 11.11
CA GLN A 24 22.72 -5.40 11.82
C GLN A 24 21.79 -4.78 10.79
N ARG A 25 20.69 -5.49 10.49
CA ARG A 25 19.65 -5.01 9.57
C ARG A 25 19.17 -3.65 10.06
N PRO A 26 19.23 -2.59 9.23
CA PRO A 26 18.74 -1.30 9.67
C PRO A 26 17.31 -1.47 10.16
N ALA A 27 17.03 -1.00 11.37
CA ALA A 27 15.66 -0.97 11.87
C ALA A 27 14.85 -0.14 10.88
N VAL A 28 13.93 -0.80 10.18
CA VAL A 28 12.99 -0.11 9.30
C VAL A 28 12.23 0.85 10.21
N ALA A 29 12.53 2.15 10.08
CA ALA A 29 11.79 3.18 10.78
C ALA A 29 10.31 2.92 10.47
N ARG A 30 9.52 2.62 11.50
CA ARG A 30 8.08 2.48 11.37
C ARG A 30 7.59 3.80 10.81
N ALA A 31 7.17 3.80 9.53
CA ALA A 31 6.52 4.96 8.94
C ALA A 31 5.34 5.31 9.84
N ILE A 32 5.39 6.49 10.47
CA ILE A 32 4.25 7.04 11.19
C ILE A 32 3.16 7.20 10.13
N PRO A 33 1.98 6.58 10.28
CA PRO A 33 0.89 6.79 9.33
C PRO A 33 0.60 8.30 9.30
N VAL A 34 1.00 8.97 8.23
CA VAL A 34 0.59 10.34 8.00
C VAL A 34 -0.90 10.26 7.73
N ALA A 35 -1.70 10.75 8.68
CA ALA A 35 -3.14 10.90 8.46
C ALA A 35 -3.31 11.86 7.28
N LEU A 36 -3.72 11.31 6.15
CA LEU A 36 -3.97 12.12 4.96
C LEU A 36 -5.15 13.04 5.23
N PRO A 37 -5.09 14.29 4.76
CA PRO A 37 -6.20 15.20 4.90
C PRO A 37 -7.47 14.58 4.30
N THR A 38 -8.51 14.45 5.12
CA THR A 38 -9.83 13.92 4.72
C THR A 38 -10.81 15.03 4.38
N LEU A 39 -10.38 16.26 4.49
CA LEU A 39 -11.21 17.44 4.16
C LEU A 39 -11.71 17.36 2.70
N GLY A 40 -13.01 17.44 2.53
CA GLY A 40 -13.67 17.29 1.22
C GLY A 40 -13.82 15.85 0.73
N LEU A 41 -13.47 14.86 1.57
CA LEU A 41 -13.63 13.43 1.29
C LEU A 41 -14.71 12.76 2.16
N GLU A 42 -15.49 13.53 2.90
CA GLU A 42 -16.49 13.04 3.87
C GLU A 42 -17.58 12.19 3.19
N ALA A 43 -17.89 12.49 1.94
CA ALA A 43 -18.86 11.73 1.14
C ALA A 43 -18.35 10.34 0.74
N VAL A 44 -17.05 10.05 0.95
CA VAL A 44 -16.40 8.82 0.47
C VAL A 44 -15.74 8.04 1.59
N MET A 45 -14.92 8.71 2.42
CA MET A 45 -14.14 8.03 3.46
C MET A 45 -15.04 7.39 4.52
N GLY A 46 -14.75 6.13 4.87
CA GLY A 46 -15.54 5.36 5.82
C GLY A 46 -16.91 4.86 5.30
N GLN A 47 -17.29 5.21 4.09
CA GLN A 47 -18.54 4.78 3.47
C GLN A 47 -18.43 3.37 2.89
N ASP A 48 -19.56 2.69 2.75
CA ASP A 48 -19.65 1.38 2.10
C ASP A 48 -19.96 1.51 0.60
N ALA A 49 -19.92 0.39 -0.11
CA ALA A 49 -20.17 0.34 -1.55
C ALA A 49 -21.58 0.79 -1.94
N ALA A 50 -22.58 0.51 -1.11
CA ALA A 50 -23.97 0.90 -1.38
C ALA A 50 -24.11 2.43 -1.31
N HIS A 51 -23.49 3.06 -0.32
CA HIS A 51 -23.47 4.51 -0.20
C HIS A 51 -22.79 5.17 -1.41
N LEU A 52 -21.61 4.67 -1.81
CA LEU A 52 -20.91 5.20 -2.97
C LEU A 52 -21.73 5.08 -4.26
N THR A 53 -22.37 3.94 -4.46
CA THR A 53 -23.23 3.70 -5.62
C THR A 53 -24.47 4.62 -5.62
N SER A 54 -25.07 4.86 -4.46
CA SER A 54 -26.19 5.81 -4.35
C SER A 54 -25.77 7.26 -4.59
N THR A 55 -24.55 7.62 -4.20
CA THR A 55 -24.02 8.98 -4.31
C THR A 55 -23.49 9.29 -5.71
N PHE A 56 -22.74 8.36 -6.31
CA PHE A 56 -22.04 8.59 -7.59
C PHE A 56 -22.65 7.83 -8.79
N GLY A 57 -23.64 6.99 -8.55
CA GLY A 57 -24.20 6.10 -9.55
C GLY A 57 -23.43 4.78 -9.64
N GLN A 58 -23.71 3.98 -10.67
CA GLN A 58 -23.00 2.71 -10.87
C GLN A 58 -21.50 2.95 -11.10
N PRO A 59 -20.63 2.16 -10.47
CA PRO A 59 -19.20 2.24 -10.73
C PRO A 59 -18.86 1.75 -12.14
N ASP A 60 -17.86 2.37 -12.76
CA ASP A 60 -17.33 1.94 -14.06
C ASP A 60 -16.51 0.64 -13.95
N ALA A 61 -15.96 0.36 -12.77
CA ALA A 61 -15.31 -0.90 -12.44
C ALA A 61 -15.53 -1.27 -10.97
N ASP A 62 -15.73 -2.56 -10.71
CA ASP A 62 -15.88 -3.17 -9.39
C ASP A 62 -14.98 -4.42 -9.34
N VAL A 63 -13.85 -4.30 -8.66
CA VAL A 63 -12.82 -5.33 -8.59
C VAL A 63 -12.71 -5.84 -7.16
N ARG A 64 -12.67 -7.17 -6.99
CA ARG A 64 -12.50 -7.83 -5.69
C ARG A 64 -11.23 -8.66 -5.68
N GLU A 65 -10.42 -8.48 -4.64
CA GLU A 65 -9.20 -9.25 -4.41
C GLU A 65 -9.17 -9.68 -2.94
N GLY A 66 -9.45 -10.95 -2.68
CA GLY A 66 -9.61 -11.44 -1.31
C GLY A 66 -10.73 -10.71 -0.59
N SER A 67 -10.41 -10.05 0.54
CA SER A 67 -11.35 -9.22 1.30
C SER A 67 -11.41 -7.77 0.82
N ALA A 68 -10.48 -7.35 -0.03
CA ALA A 68 -10.45 -5.99 -0.57
C ALA A 68 -11.41 -5.82 -1.75
N ARG A 69 -11.95 -4.62 -1.90
CA ARG A 69 -12.79 -4.23 -3.03
C ARG A 69 -12.38 -2.85 -3.53
N LYS A 70 -12.23 -2.70 -4.82
CA LYS A 70 -11.98 -1.41 -5.45
C LYS A 70 -13.15 -1.04 -6.33
N LEU A 71 -13.72 0.13 -6.10
CA LEU A 71 -14.73 0.75 -6.96
C LEU A 71 -14.12 1.92 -7.70
N GLN A 72 -14.38 2.01 -9.00
CA GLN A 72 -13.93 3.11 -9.84
C GLN A 72 -15.13 3.90 -10.34
N PHE A 73 -15.04 5.22 -10.22
CA PHE A 73 -16.05 6.15 -10.73
C PHE A 73 -15.37 7.19 -11.61
N SER A 74 -15.97 7.50 -12.77
CA SER A 74 -15.42 8.48 -13.70
C SER A 74 -16.36 9.65 -13.91
N SER A 75 -15.80 10.82 -14.12
CA SER A 75 -16.45 12.01 -14.63
C SER A 75 -15.79 12.47 -15.93
N ALA A 76 -16.25 13.55 -16.53
CA ALA A 76 -15.56 14.18 -17.65
C ALA A 76 -14.16 14.70 -17.26
N ILE A 77 -13.93 14.98 -15.97
CA ILE A 77 -12.73 15.63 -15.43
C ILE A 77 -11.74 14.61 -14.87
N CYS A 78 -12.24 13.60 -14.13
CA CYS A 78 -11.37 12.71 -13.35
C CYS A 78 -11.91 11.29 -13.22
N ILE A 79 -11.03 10.42 -12.76
CA ILE A 79 -11.30 9.05 -12.33
C ILE A 79 -10.96 8.95 -10.85
N LEU A 80 -11.89 8.46 -10.04
CA LEU A 80 -11.73 8.17 -8.62
C LEU A 80 -11.71 6.66 -8.40
N ASP A 81 -10.68 6.17 -7.74
CA ASP A 81 -10.56 4.80 -7.26
C ASP A 81 -10.79 4.79 -5.74
N ALA A 82 -11.83 4.11 -5.28
CA ALA A 82 -12.14 3.92 -3.87
C ALA A 82 -11.78 2.50 -3.45
N TYR A 83 -10.94 2.38 -2.41
CA TYR A 83 -10.46 1.11 -1.87
C TYR A 83 -11.15 0.81 -0.54
N LEU A 84 -11.92 -0.27 -0.53
CA LEU A 84 -12.72 -0.70 0.60
C LEU A 84 -12.11 -1.95 1.24
N TYR A 85 -11.95 -1.90 2.56
CA TYR A 85 -11.46 -3.03 3.36
C TYR A 85 -12.39 -3.27 4.55
N PRO A 86 -12.60 -4.54 4.94
CA PRO A 86 -13.32 -4.86 6.15
C PRO A 86 -12.44 -4.57 7.38
N SER A 87 -13.03 -4.01 8.42
CA SER A 87 -12.33 -3.75 9.69
C SER A 87 -12.09 -5.01 10.52
N ALA A 88 -12.85 -6.07 10.26
CA ALA A 88 -12.76 -7.39 10.89
C ALA A 88 -13.30 -8.46 9.94
N ALA A 89 -13.05 -9.74 10.26
CA ALA A 89 -13.62 -10.85 9.50
C ALA A 89 -15.16 -10.73 9.41
N ARG A 90 -15.68 -10.79 8.17
CA ARG A 90 -17.12 -10.65 7.85
C ARG A 90 -17.73 -9.26 8.10
N ALA A 91 -16.93 -8.25 8.43
CA ALA A 91 -17.43 -6.89 8.48
C ALA A 91 -17.68 -6.34 7.07
N GLU A 92 -18.64 -5.43 6.93
CA GLU A 92 -18.88 -4.73 5.66
C GLU A 92 -17.65 -3.89 5.29
N PRO A 93 -17.08 -4.07 4.08
CA PRO A 93 -15.94 -3.28 3.65
C PRO A 93 -16.29 -1.80 3.53
N ARG A 94 -15.42 -0.95 4.08
CA ARG A 94 -15.55 0.51 4.04
C ARG A 94 -14.33 1.15 3.40
N VAL A 95 -14.53 2.30 2.80
CA VAL A 95 -13.45 3.05 2.17
C VAL A 95 -12.43 3.46 3.21
N THR A 96 -11.22 2.99 3.04
CA THR A 96 -10.04 3.36 3.85
C THR A 96 -9.06 4.24 3.08
N TRP A 97 -9.16 4.23 1.75
CA TRP A 97 -8.29 4.98 0.86
C TRP A 97 -9.01 5.36 -0.42
N VAL A 98 -8.67 6.53 -0.96
CA VAL A 98 -9.06 6.95 -2.31
C VAL A 98 -7.86 7.49 -3.05
N ASP A 99 -7.83 7.23 -4.35
CA ASP A 99 -6.92 7.84 -5.30
C ASP A 99 -7.70 8.54 -6.40
N ALA A 100 -7.11 9.60 -6.96
CA ALA A 100 -7.74 10.36 -8.03
C ALA A 100 -6.72 10.74 -9.09
N ARG A 101 -7.13 10.65 -10.36
CA ARG A 101 -6.33 11.07 -11.50
C ARG A 101 -7.21 11.73 -12.55
N GLN A 102 -6.63 12.56 -13.40
CA GLN A 102 -7.27 13.03 -14.60
C GLN A 102 -7.41 11.88 -15.62
N ARG A 103 -8.20 12.09 -16.65
CA ARG A 103 -8.41 11.06 -17.67
C ARG A 103 -7.15 10.74 -18.50
N ASP A 104 -6.20 11.65 -18.56
CA ASP A 104 -4.89 11.46 -19.17
C ASP A 104 -3.87 10.79 -18.25
N GLY A 105 -4.25 10.49 -17.00
CA GLY A 105 -3.40 9.87 -15.99
C GLY A 105 -2.64 10.86 -15.10
N SER A 106 -2.70 12.15 -15.37
CA SER A 106 -2.06 13.17 -14.53
C SER A 106 -2.77 13.30 -13.18
N SER A 107 -2.05 13.82 -12.17
CA SER A 107 -2.59 13.98 -10.82
C SER A 107 -3.68 15.04 -10.75
N ILE A 108 -4.65 14.83 -9.87
CA ILE A 108 -5.67 15.79 -9.49
C ILE A 108 -5.90 15.69 -7.99
N ASP A 109 -6.31 16.78 -7.36
CA ASP A 109 -6.71 16.77 -5.97
C ASP A 109 -7.95 15.88 -5.76
N ARG A 110 -7.90 15.03 -4.74
CA ARG A 110 -8.93 14.01 -4.47
C ARG A 110 -10.29 14.64 -4.13
N ALA A 111 -10.29 15.68 -3.30
CA ALA A 111 -11.52 16.38 -2.92
C ALA A 111 -12.15 17.07 -4.14
N SER A 112 -11.33 17.63 -5.01
CA SER A 112 -11.79 18.21 -6.28
C SER A 112 -12.44 17.18 -7.20
N CYS A 113 -11.90 15.95 -7.26
CA CYS A 113 -12.50 14.86 -8.01
C CYS A 113 -13.83 14.40 -7.40
N VAL A 114 -13.90 14.23 -6.08
CA VAL A 114 -15.14 13.89 -5.35
C VAL A 114 -16.21 14.94 -5.62
N ALA A 115 -15.88 16.23 -5.54
CA ALA A 115 -16.80 17.32 -5.84
C ALA A 115 -17.28 17.29 -7.29
N ALA A 116 -16.43 16.95 -8.24
CA ALA A 116 -16.81 16.82 -9.65
C ALA A 116 -17.79 15.66 -9.88
N LEU A 117 -17.56 14.50 -9.23
CA LEU A 117 -18.46 13.34 -9.28
C LEU A 117 -19.82 13.65 -8.66
N THR A 118 -19.84 14.31 -7.50
CA THR A 118 -21.09 14.71 -6.80
C THR A 118 -21.94 15.63 -7.68
N ARG A 119 -21.34 16.59 -8.36
CA ARG A 119 -22.05 17.49 -9.27
C ARG A 119 -22.64 16.78 -10.47
N ARG A 120 -21.98 15.74 -10.98
CA ARG A 120 -22.47 14.94 -12.10
C ARG A 120 -23.83 14.29 -11.78
N THR A 121 -24.00 13.79 -10.55
CA THR A 121 -25.24 13.11 -10.14
C THR A 121 -26.31 14.08 -9.62
N GLY A 122 -25.92 15.22 -9.07
CA GLY A 122 -26.84 16.25 -8.55
C GLY A 122 -27.45 17.18 -9.61
N GLY A 123 -27.03 17.07 -10.86
CA GLY A 123 -27.48 17.91 -11.97
C GLY A 123 -28.59 17.31 -12.84
N ARG A 124 -29.41 16.39 -12.31
CA ARG A 124 -30.62 15.84 -12.97
C ARG A 124 -31.87 16.41 -12.39
#